data_93ba0077ae1fe6ea35b8e28d27599dba
#
_entry.id   93ba0077ae1fe6ea35b8e28d27599dba
#
_cell.length_a   1.000
_cell.length_b   1.000
_cell.length_c   1.000
_cell.angle_alpha   90.00
_cell.angle_beta   90.00
_cell.angle_gamma   90.00
#
_symmetry.space_group_name_H-M   'P 1'
#
loop_
_entity.id
_entity.type
_entity.pdbx_description
1 polymer ?
#
loop_
_entity_poly.entity_id
_entity_poly.type
_entity_poly.pdbx_seq_one_letter_code
_entity_poly.pdbx_strand_id
1 'polypeptide(L)'
;MAEGLQRRIEYSDLKFISSFAMEKILDFQTWEEPGEHARGNFRLLLSENETGINSMNAPIQLLGQGNTAGALFSGYPEKVEIKEERGYRIADIQAVSGTILLDQKKSNRVFQKKAQTYMGIANTITADTEHSACILPGSDMQTGGTLIQYQETDWNFLKRMASQLGLPLVPDISYYYPRFYLGLPEGEKRELGEILSCDMCFDGRYYAVSGKCLVDREDFICYDVVTRTSLSLGDKVTYEGRELLVSRKKTKLVRGEVIFTYRLAGSSYTWVPWEDNPDYTGMSFVGSIVGTQGEQV
;
A
#
# COMPACT_ATOMS: atom_id res chain seq x y z
N MET A 1 4.94 29.41 -21.32
CA MET A 1 3.79 28.96 -20.52
C MET A 1 4.32 28.69 -19.13
N ALA A 2 3.82 29.35 -18.12
CA ALA A 2 4.30 29.14 -16.74
C ALA A 2 3.94 27.72 -16.33
N GLU A 3 4.94 26.86 -16.25
CA GLU A 3 4.84 25.55 -15.62
C GLU A 3 4.36 25.78 -14.18
N GLY A 4 3.20 25.20 -13.86
CA GLY A 4 2.61 25.33 -12.55
C GLY A 4 3.55 24.74 -11.52
N LEU A 5 4.26 25.59 -10.78
CA LEU A 5 4.97 25.20 -9.56
C LEU A 5 3.99 24.38 -8.72
N GLN A 6 4.30 23.12 -8.50
CA GLN A 6 3.52 22.27 -7.60
C GLN A 6 3.48 22.95 -6.23
N ARG A 7 2.28 23.36 -5.79
CA ARG A 7 2.10 24.06 -4.53
C ARG A 7 2.52 23.15 -3.38
N ARG A 8 3.33 23.68 -2.48
CA ARG A 8 3.68 23.02 -1.20
C ARG A 8 2.40 22.77 -0.42
N ILE A 9 2.33 21.65 0.29
CA ILE A 9 1.23 21.38 1.21
C ILE A 9 1.65 21.91 2.58
N GLU A 10 0.90 22.89 3.07
CA GLU A 10 1.09 23.46 4.39
C GLU A 10 0.07 22.88 5.38
N TYR A 11 0.27 23.15 6.67
CA TYR A 11 -0.64 22.71 7.72
C TYR A 11 -2.10 23.12 7.47
N SER A 12 -2.32 24.32 6.94
CA SER A 12 -3.64 24.88 6.58
C SER A 12 -4.35 24.09 5.46
N ASP A 13 -3.60 23.37 4.64
CA ASP A 13 -4.12 22.54 3.55
C ASP A 13 -4.52 21.14 4.03
N LEU A 14 -4.23 20.79 5.29
CA LEU A 14 -4.53 19.48 5.85
C LEU A 14 -5.98 19.41 6.35
N LYS A 15 -6.65 18.32 6.01
CA LYS A 15 -7.97 17.98 6.54
C LYS A 15 -7.91 16.55 7.10
N PHE A 16 -8.08 16.43 8.41
CA PHE A 16 -8.23 15.13 9.07
C PHE A 16 -9.72 14.82 9.25
N ILE A 17 -10.17 13.67 8.76
CA ILE A 17 -11.55 13.20 8.85
C ILE A 17 -11.55 11.98 9.75
N SER A 18 -12.27 12.06 10.85
CA SER A 18 -12.41 10.96 11.81
C SER A 18 -13.66 11.17 12.64
N SER A 19 -14.03 10.18 13.44
CA SER A 19 -15.05 10.31 14.48
C SER A 19 -14.52 10.97 15.76
N PHE A 20 -13.21 11.20 15.87
CA PHE A 20 -12.65 11.93 17.01
C PHE A 20 -12.97 13.42 16.87
N ALA A 21 -13.59 14.00 17.91
CA ALA A 21 -13.71 15.45 18.01
C ALA A 21 -12.33 16.02 18.38
N MET A 22 -11.65 16.56 17.40
CA MET A 22 -10.29 17.08 17.52
C MET A 22 -10.21 18.58 17.23
N GLU A 23 -9.27 19.24 17.88
CA GLU A 23 -8.97 20.65 17.65
C GLU A 23 -7.81 20.82 16.65
N LYS A 24 -6.81 19.92 16.72
CA LYS A 24 -5.55 20.13 16.02
C LYS A 24 -4.81 18.83 15.74
N ILE A 25 -4.18 18.75 14.57
CA ILE A 25 -3.15 17.75 14.28
C ILE A 25 -1.84 18.26 14.88
N LEU A 26 -1.26 17.54 15.83
CA LEU A 26 0.02 17.90 16.44
C LEU A 26 1.19 17.36 15.62
N ASP A 27 1.06 16.13 15.13
CA ASP A 27 2.06 15.45 14.29
C ASP A 27 1.42 14.34 13.49
N PHE A 28 2.02 13.97 12.37
CA PHE A 28 1.71 12.73 11.68
C PHE A 28 2.89 12.22 10.87
N GLN A 29 2.85 10.91 10.63
CA GLN A 29 3.75 10.23 9.72
C GLN A 29 3.04 9.05 9.06
N THR A 30 3.20 8.88 7.75
CA THR A 30 2.62 7.76 6.99
C THR A 30 3.68 7.05 6.16
N TRP A 31 3.45 5.77 5.86
CA TRP A 31 4.33 4.92 5.07
C TRP A 31 3.53 4.11 4.06
N GLU A 32 4.01 4.11 2.84
CA GLU A 32 3.52 3.30 1.73
C GLU A 32 4.69 2.50 1.16
N GLU A 33 4.59 1.19 1.25
CA GLU A 33 5.59 0.25 0.75
C GLU A 33 4.91 -0.91 0.02
N PRO A 34 5.35 -1.28 -1.20
CA PRO A 34 4.83 -2.44 -1.91
C PRO A 34 4.98 -3.73 -1.11
N GLY A 35 3.95 -4.56 -1.10
CA GLY A 35 3.91 -5.81 -0.37
C GLY A 35 3.41 -5.70 1.07
N GLU A 36 3.25 -4.49 1.60
CA GLU A 36 2.82 -4.24 2.98
C GLU A 36 1.55 -3.39 3.03
N HIS A 37 0.78 -3.51 4.12
CA HIS A 37 -0.28 -2.56 4.40
C HIS A 37 0.33 -1.16 4.63
N ALA A 38 -0.28 -0.12 4.06
CA ALA A 38 0.14 1.24 4.37
C ALA A 38 -0.18 1.55 5.84
N ARG A 39 0.70 2.31 6.49
CA ARG A 39 0.60 2.63 7.92
C ARG A 39 0.64 4.13 8.15
N GLY A 40 0.02 4.57 9.25
CA GLY A 40 0.05 5.96 9.68
C GLY A 40 0.12 6.07 11.21
N ASN A 41 0.91 7.02 11.67
CA ASN A 41 0.92 7.45 13.07
C ASN A 41 0.45 8.89 13.12
N PHE A 42 -0.51 9.17 14.01
CA PHE A 42 -1.11 10.49 14.16
C PHE A 42 -1.12 10.89 15.62
N ARG A 43 -0.76 12.13 15.90
CA ARG A 43 -0.89 12.73 17.22
C ARG A 43 -1.85 13.91 17.12
N LEU A 44 -2.96 13.82 17.85
CA LEU A 44 -4.08 14.76 17.78
C LEU A 44 -4.33 15.40 19.14
N LEU A 45 -4.59 16.70 19.13
CA LEU A 45 -5.18 17.39 20.27
C LEU A 45 -6.70 17.19 20.19
N LEU A 46 -7.29 16.55 21.19
CA LEU A 46 -8.73 16.31 21.25
C LEU A 46 -9.46 17.51 21.88
N SER A 47 -10.73 17.67 21.52
CA SER A 47 -11.63 18.61 22.20
C SER A 47 -11.88 18.19 23.64
N GLU A 48 -12.15 19.14 24.55
CA GLU A 48 -12.29 18.91 25.99
C GLU A 48 -13.25 17.79 26.37
N ASN A 49 -14.35 17.64 25.63
CA ASN A 49 -15.40 16.66 25.92
C ASN A 49 -15.24 15.31 25.18
N GLU A 50 -14.17 15.15 24.37
CA GLU A 50 -13.96 13.92 23.62
C GLU A 50 -13.41 12.80 24.51
N THR A 51 -14.15 11.70 24.61
CA THR A 51 -13.72 10.51 25.36
C THR A 51 -12.95 9.51 24.53
N GLY A 52 -13.10 9.55 23.21
CA GLY A 52 -12.46 8.66 22.24
C GLY A 52 -13.07 7.27 22.14
N ILE A 53 -13.92 6.86 23.09
CA ILE A 53 -14.43 5.47 23.20
C ILE A 53 -15.24 5.07 21.95
N ASN A 54 -16.11 5.94 21.46
CA ASN A 54 -16.97 5.67 20.32
C ASN A 54 -16.27 5.81 18.97
N SER A 55 -15.05 6.31 18.96
CA SER A 55 -14.30 6.66 17.74
C SER A 55 -13.20 5.67 17.40
N MET A 56 -12.92 4.70 18.29
CA MET A 56 -11.76 3.81 18.19
C MET A 56 -11.79 2.87 16.97
N ASN A 57 -12.97 2.53 16.45
CA ASN A 57 -13.12 1.60 15.31
C ASN A 57 -13.57 2.30 14.02
N ALA A 58 -13.76 3.61 14.04
CA ALA A 58 -14.18 4.35 12.86
C ALA A 58 -12.99 4.63 11.94
N PRO A 59 -13.22 4.62 10.61
CA PRO A 59 -12.14 4.93 9.66
C PRO A 59 -11.64 6.36 9.83
N ILE A 60 -10.38 6.56 9.47
CA ILE A 60 -9.72 7.87 9.47
C ILE A 60 -9.18 8.17 8.09
N GLN A 61 -9.18 9.44 7.72
CA GLN A 61 -8.53 9.93 6.50
C GLN A 61 -7.76 11.21 6.80
N LEU A 62 -6.56 11.31 6.24
CA LEU A 62 -5.79 12.55 6.16
C LEU A 62 -5.73 12.96 4.70
N LEU A 63 -6.29 14.11 4.40
CA LEU A 63 -6.30 14.71 3.07
C LEU A 63 -5.37 15.92 3.03
N GLY A 64 -4.64 16.08 1.94
CA GLY A 64 -3.97 17.32 1.60
C GLY A 64 -4.80 18.07 0.56
N GLN A 65 -5.09 19.34 0.78
CA GLN A 65 -5.81 20.17 -0.19
C GLN A 65 -4.79 20.95 -1.04
N GLY A 66 -4.85 20.82 -2.35
CA GLY A 66 -3.96 21.49 -3.32
C GLY A 66 -4.17 20.91 -4.72
N ASN A 67 -3.55 21.50 -5.74
CA ASN A 67 -3.79 21.12 -7.15
C ASN A 67 -3.42 19.68 -7.51
N THR A 68 -2.73 18.95 -6.63
CA THR A 68 -2.29 17.55 -6.85
C THR A 68 -2.41 16.67 -5.61
N ALA A 69 -2.88 17.21 -4.50
CA ALA A 69 -2.94 16.46 -3.26
C ALA A 69 -4.30 15.77 -3.11
N GLY A 70 -4.25 14.47 -3.02
CA GLY A 70 -5.35 13.59 -2.67
C GLY A 70 -5.25 13.14 -1.21
N ALA A 71 -5.64 11.90 -0.95
CA ALA A 71 -5.44 11.28 0.35
C ALA A 71 -3.93 11.10 0.63
N LEU A 72 -3.50 11.60 1.78
CA LEU A 72 -2.18 11.32 2.34
C LEU A 72 -2.20 10.04 3.17
N PHE A 73 -3.38 9.64 3.63
CA PHE A 73 -3.66 8.36 4.28
C PHE A 73 -5.15 8.12 4.41
N SER A 74 -5.58 6.86 4.27
CA SER A 74 -6.92 6.39 4.62
C SER A 74 -6.84 4.98 5.19
N GLY A 75 -7.58 4.72 6.29
CA GLY A 75 -7.57 3.41 6.92
C GLY A 75 -8.29 3.36 8.25
N TYR A 76 -7.91 2.42 9.09
CA TYR A 76 -8.52 2.16 10.38
C TYR A 76 -7.49 2.29 11.50
N PRO A 77 -7.89 2.78 12.68
CA PRO A 77 -7.05 2.71 13.87
C PRO A 77 -6.73 1.25 14.21
N GLU A 78 -5.46 0.93 14.42
CA GLU A 78 -4.98 -0.35 14.93
C GLU A 78 -4.73 -0.25 16.44
N LYS A 79 -4.24 0.91 16.89
CA LYS A 79 -4.02 1.23 18.30
C LYS A 79 -4.34 2.70 18.56
N VAL A 80 -5.05 2.96 19.65
CA VAL A 80 -5.35 4.33 20.13
C VAL A 80 -4.96 4.44 21.59
N GLU A 81 -4.13 5.42 21.91
CA GLU A 81 -3.78 5.79 23.28
C GLU A 81 -4.20 7.23 23.52
N ILE A 82 -5.05 7.46 24.54
CA ILE A 82 -5.44 8.80 24.94
C ILE A 82 -4.76 9.13 26.25
N LYS A 83 -4.00 10.22 26.26
CA LYS A 83 -3.24 10.71 27.40
C LYS A 83 -3.73 12.10 27.79
N GLU A 84 -3.68 12.38 29.09
CA GLU A 84 -3.87 13.73 29.59
C GLU A 84 -2.50 14.30 29.95
N GLU A 85 -2.08 15.33 29.23
CA GLU A 85 -0.81 16.02 29.43
C GLU A 85 -1.07 17.51 29.70
N ARG A 86 -0.76 17.99 30.88
CA ARG A 86 -0.91 19.41 31.29
C ARG A 86 -2.31 19.98 31.08
N GLY A 87 -3.34 19.18 31.30
CA GLY A 87 -4.75 19.56 31.11
C GLY A 87 -5.25 19.46 29.67
N TYR A 88 -4.41 19.00 28.73
CA TYR A 88 -4.80 18.71 27.35
C TYR A 88 -4.96 17.20 27.14
N ARG A 89 -5.97 16.82 26.36
CA ARG A 89 -6.17 15.44 25.97
C ARG A 89 -5.54 15.20 24.60
N ILE A 90 -4.63 14.26 24.54
CA ILE A 90 -3.86 13.95 23.34
C ILE A 90 -4.13 12.49 22.96
N ALA A 91 -4.54 12.25 21.71
CA ALA A 91 -4.65 10.93 21.13
C ALA A 91 -3.41 10.62 20.29
N ASP A 92 -2.72 9.52 20.62
CA ASP A 92 -1.70 8.88 19.79
C ASP A 92 -2.37 7.70 19.06
N ILE A 93 -2.48 7.77 17.74
CA ILE A 93 -3.17 6.79 16.91
C ILE A 93 -2.17 6.12 15.98
N GLN A 94 -2.09 4.79 16.04
CA GLN A 94 -1.48 3.97 15.01
C GLN A 94 -2.58 3.44 14.12
N ALA A 95 -2.43 3.60 12.80
CA ALA A 95 -3.45 3.24 11.83
C ALA A 95 -2.85 2.41 10.69
N VAL A 96 -3.70 1.63 10.06
CA VAL A 96 -3.39 0.74 8.95
C VAL A 96 -4.41 0.93 7.83
N SER A 97 -3.98 0.80 6.57
CA SER A 97 -4.86 0.94 5.40
C SER A 97 -6.02 -0.07 5.41
N GLY A 98 -7.08 0.23 4.66
CA GLY A 98 -8.27 -0.62 4.58
C GLY A 98 -8.01 -2.05 4.13
N THR A 99 -6.86 -2.32 3.50
CA THR A 99 -6.44 -3.67 3.11
C THR A 99 -6.27 -4.63 4.28
N ILE A 100 -6.15 -4.13 5.53
CA ILE A 100 -6.15 -4.96 6.75
C ILE A 100 -7.43 -5.79 6.90
N LEU A 101 -8.54 -5.35 6.33
CA LEU A 101 -9.80 -6.10 6.36
C LEU A 101 -9.71 -7.44 5.59
N LEU A 102 -8.76 -7.57 4.66
CA LEU A 102 -8.45 -8.82 3.96
C LEU A 102 -7.48 -9.73 4.73
N ASP A 103 -6.91 -9.25 5.84
CA ASP A 103 -5.91 -9.98 6.64
C ASP A 103 -6.45 -10.47 7.99
N GLN A 104 -7.77 -10.41 8.19
CA GLN A 104 -8.40 -10.75 9.49
C GLN A 104 -8.69 -12.23 9.65
N LYS A 105 -9.07 -12.94 8.58
CA LYS A 105 -9.59 -14.31 8.64
C LYS A 105 -8.87 -15.23 7.68
N LYS A 106 -8.41 -16.36 8.18
CA LYS A 106 -7.90 -17.46 7.37
C LYS A 106 -9.02 -18.18 6.62
N SER A 107 -8.79 -18.53 5.37
CA SER A 107 -9.75 -19.18 4.50
C SER A 107 -9.13 -20.39 3.80
N ASN A 108 -10.01 -21.26 3.27
CA ASN A 108 -9.64 -22.41 2.46
C ASN A 108 -10.48 -22.39 1.19
N ARG A 109 -9.85 -22.21 0.03
CA ARG A 109 -10.50 -22.16 -1.29
C ARG A 109 -9.63 -22.86 -2.32
N VAL A 110 -10.26 -23.45 -3.32
CA VAL A 110 -9.58 -24.08 -4.48
C VAL A 110 -10.05 -23.42 -5.75
N PHE A 111 -9.10 -23.00 -6.56
CA PHE A 111 -9.31 -22.33 -7.83
C PHE A 111 -8.70 -23.20 -8.94
N GLN A 112 -9.53 -23.96 -9.66
CA GLN A 112 -9.06 -24.99 -10.61
C GLN A 112 -9.57 -24.84 -12.04
N LYS A 113 -10.33 -23.79 -12.36
CA LYS A 113 -10.87 -23.59 -13.72
C LYS A 113 -9.75 -23.20 -14.68
N LYS A 114 -9.62 -23.90 -15.83
CA LYS A 114 -8.57 -23.65 -16.84
C LYS A 114 -8.53 -22.21 -17.37
N ALA A 115 -9.69 -21.58 -17.57
CA ALA A 115 -9.81 -20.22 -18.10
C ALA A 115 -9.78 -19.13 -17.00
N GLN A 116 -9.37 -19.47 -15.78
CA GLN A 116 -9.36 -18.56 -14.66
C GLN A 116 -8.19 -17.60 -14.76
N THR A 117 -8.45 -16.33 -14.47
CA THR A 117 -7.44 -15.27 -14.49
C THR A 117 -7.10 -14.80 -13.09
N TYR A 118 -5.96 -14.14 -12.94
CA TYR A 118 -5.54 -13.57 -11.66
C TYR A 118 -6.55 -12.54 -11.15
N MET A 119 -7.06 -11.66 -12.01
CA MET A 119 -8.12 -10.72 -11.65
C MET A 119 -9.43 -11.39 -11.28
N GLY A 120 -9.80 -12.47 -12.02
CA GLY A 120 -11.01 -13.25 -11.71
C GLY A 120 -10.97 -13.86 -10.32
N ILE A 121 -9.79 -14.36 -9.90
CA ILE A 121 -9.58 -14.86 -8.53
C ILE A 121 -9.62 -13.71 -7.52
N ALA A 122 -8.88 -12.63 -7.76
CA ALA A 122 -8.86 -11.48 -6.85
C ALA A 122 -10.28 -10.94 -6.61
N ASN A 123 -11.08 -10.78 -7.66
CA ASN A 123 -12.47 -10.35 -7.56
C ASN A 123 -13.34 -11.35 -6.78
N THR A 124 -13.11 -12.65 -6.96
CA THR A 124 -13.83 -13.68 -6.19
C THR A 124 -13.51 -13.61 -4.71
N ILE A 125 -12.23 -13.38 -4.35
CA ILE A 125 -11.78 -13.27 -2.96
C ILE A 125 -12.34 -12.02 -2.29
N THR A 126 -12.33 -10.91 -3.00
CA THR A 126 -12.76 -9.62 -2.48
C THR A 126 -14.28 -9.42 -2.51
N ALA A 127 -15.04 -10.29 -3.17
CA ALA A 127 -16.49 -10.14 -3.35
C ALA A 127 -17.28 -10.05 -2.03
N ASP A 128 -16.81 -10.72 -0.98
CA ASP A 128 -17.46 -10.74 0.33
C ASP A 128 -17.11 -9.50 1.18
N THR A 129 -16.20 -8.66 0.72
CA THR A 129 -15.75 -7.46 1.44
C THR A 129 -16.28 -6.21 0.75
N GLU A 130 -17.11 -5.46 1.46
CA GLU A 130 -17.82 -4.30 0.94
C GLU A 130 -16.86 -3.26 0.35
N HIS A 131 -17.19 -2.74 -0.83
CA HIS A 131 -16.42 -1.72 -1.56
C HIS A 131 -14.95 -2.06 -1.84
N SER A 132 -14.58 -3.32 -1.72
CA SER A 132 -13.24 -3.79 -2.09
C SER A 132 -13.02 -3.69 -3.60
N ALA A 133 -11.78 -3.46 -4.00
CA ALA A 133 -11.40 -3.46 -5.42
C ALA A 133 -9.95 -3.87 -5.61
N CYS A 134 -9.71 -4.74 -6.60
CA CYS A 134 -8.39 -5.04 -7.11
C CYS A 134 -8.19 -4.33 -8.46
N ILE A 135 -7.05 -3.72 -8.64
CA ILE A 135 -6.67 -3.01 -9.86
C ILE A 135 -5.40 -3.68 -10.39
N LEU A 136 -5.43 -4.12 -11.65
CA LEU A 136 -4.25 -4.68 -12.32
C LEU A 136 -3.75 -3.67 -13.36
N PRO A 137 -2.59 -3.05 -13.17
CA PRO A 137 -1.92 -2.33 -14.23
C PRO A 137 -1.51 -3.30 -15.34
N GLY A 138 -1.97 -3.05 -16.56
CA GLY A 138 -1.66 -3.91 -17.71
C GLY A 138 -2.71 -4.98 -18.01
N SER A 139 -2.28 -6.07 -18.65
CA SER A 139 -3.19 -7.12 -19.14
C SER A 139 -3.36 -8.23 -18.13
N ASP A 140 -4.61 -8.67 -17.95
CA ASP A 140 -4.92 -9.83 -17.12
C ASP A 140 -4.44 -11.14 -17.79
N MET A 141 -3.93 -12.06 -16.99
CA MET A 141 -3.37 -13.34 -17.45
C MET A 141 -4.12 -14.52 -16.81
N GLN A 142 -4.14 -15.64 -17.54
CA GLN A 142 -4.63 -16.90 -17.00
C GLN A 142 -3.62 -17.48 -15.99
N THR A 143 -4.12 -18.12 -14.93
CA THR A 143 -3.27 -18.70 -13.88
C THR A 143 -2.47 -19.91 -14.33
N GLY A 144 -2.85 -20.55 -15.45
CA GLY A 144 -2.17 -21.71 -16.01
C GLY A 144 -2.28 -23.00 -15.17
N GLY A 145 -2.77 -22.93 -13.96
CA GLY A 145 -2.84 -24.05 -13.03
C GLY A 145 -3.82 -23.83 -11.88
N THR A 146 -3.91 -24.84 -11.02
CA THR A 146 -4.74 -24.79 -9.81
C THR A 146 -4.04 -23.94 -8.75
N LEU A 147 -4.78 -23.00 -8.14
CA LEU A 147 -4.35 -22.23 -6.99
C LEU A 147 -5.15 -22.68 -5.76
N ILE A 148 -4.47 -22.86 -4.65
CA ILE A 148 -5.07 -23.31 -3.41
C ILE A 148 -4.75 -22.26 -2.34
N GLN A 149 -5.79 -21.67 -1.74
CA GLN A 149 -5.70 -20.93 -0.50
C GLN A 149 -5.91 -21.92 0.63
N TYR A 150 -4.92 -22.08 1.52
CA TYR A 150 -5.00 -23.03 2.62
C TYR A 150 -4.47 -22.40 3.92
N GLN A 151 -5.35 -22.27 4.90
CA GLN A 151 -5.05 -21.71 6.22
C GLN A 151 -4.32 -20.36 6.18
N GLU A 152 -4.56 -19.58 5.13
CA GLU A 152 -3.99 -18.24 4.93
C GLU A 152 -5.10 -17.19 4.78
N THR A 153 -4.79 -15.95 5.13
CA THR A 153 -5.69 -14.82 4.96
C THR A 153 -5.85 -14.47 3.50
N ASP A 154 -6.87 -13.70 3.17
CA ASP A 154 -7.10 -13.26 1.79
C ASP A 154 -5.94 -12.39 1.30
N TRP A 155 -5.40 -11.52 2.17
CA TRP A 155 -4.24 -10.69 1.85
C TRP A 155 -2.99 -11.53 1.55
N ASN A 156 -2.66 -12.50 2.41
CA ASN A 156 -1.49 -13.35 2.21
C ASN A 156 -1.62 -14.24 0.97
N PHE A 157 -2.82 -14.78 0.71
CA PHE A 157 -3.06 -15.53 -0.52
C PHE A 157 -2.89 -14.65 -1.77
N LEU A 158 -3.43 -13.43 -1.76
CA LEU A 158 -3.29 -12.48 -2.86
C LEU A 158 -1.82 -12.08 -3.08
N LYS A 159 -1.02 -11.86 -2.01
CA LYS A 159 0.43 -11.62 -2.10
C LYS A 159 1.13 -12.79 -2.80
N ARG A 160 0.87 -14.01 -2.34
CA ARG A 160 1.45 -15.22 -2.91
C ARG A 160 1.01 -15.43 -4.36
N MET A 161 -0.24 -15.18 -4.67
CA MET A 161 -0.76 -15.22 -6.04
C MET A 161 -0.05 -14.18 -6.94
N ALA A 162 0.10 -12.94 -6.47
CA ALA A 162 0.78 -11.89 -7.21
C ALA A 162 2.28 -12.19 -7.42
N SER A 163 2.91 -12.86 -6.47
CA SER A 163 4.32 -13.26 -6.57
C SER A 163 4.61 -14.18 -7.75
N GLN A 164 3.59 -14.96 -8.23
CA GLN A 164 3.72 -15.77 -9.44
C GLN A 164 3.92 -14.92 -10.70
N LEU A 165 3.48 -13.68 -10.66
CA LEU A 165 3.70 -12.68 -11.71
C LEU A 165 4.93 -11.81 -11.45
N GLY A 166 5.65 -12.05 -10.35
CA GLY A 166 6.72 -11.18 -9.88
C GLY A 166 6.23 -9.84 -9.33
N LEU A 167 4.94 -9.70 -9.03
CA LEU A 167 4.32 -8.44 -8.65
C LEU A 167 4.05 -8.37 -7.13
N PRO A 168 4.30 -7.22 -6.48
CA PRO A 168 3.83 -6.98 -5.12
C PRO A 168 2.35 -6.59 -5.11
N LEU A 169 1.68 -6.67 -3.95
CA LEU A 169 0.45 -5.94 -3.71
C LEU A 169 0.78 -4.51 -3.24
N VAL A 170 0.00 -3.54 -3.69
CA VAL A 170 0.16 -2.14 -3.27
C VAL A 170 -1.19 -1.61 -2.81
N PRO A 171 -1.36 -1.22 -1.53
CA PRO A 171 -2.59 -0.62 -1.04
C PRO A 171 -2.92 0.69 -1.77
N ASP A 172 -4.19 0.90 -2.09
CA ASP A 172 -4.70 2.19 -2.53
C ASP A 172 -5.21 2.96 -1.30
N ILE A 173 -4.45 3.95 -0.87
CA ILE A 173 -4.79 4.78 0.30
C ILE A 173 -5.79 5.90 0.01
N SER A 174 -6.30 6.01 -1.21
CA SER A 174 -7.30 7.03 -1.56
C SER A 174 -8.62 6.82 -0.82
N TYR A 175 -8.87 5.58 -0.37
CA TYR A 175 -10.06 5.16 0.34
C TYR A 175 -9.71 4.32 1.55
N TYR A 176 -10.57 4.32 2.56
CA TYR A 176 -10.44 3.42 3.72
C TYR A 176 -11.00 2.00 3.47
N TYR A 177 -11.62 1.74 2.30
CA TYR A 177 -12.01 0.41 1.86
C TYR A 177 -10.81 -0.41 1.39
N PRO A 178 -10.87 -1.75 1.38
CA PRO A 178 -9.76 -2.59 0.92
C PRO A 178 -9.61 -2.54 -0.59
N ARG A 179 -8.88 -1.54 -1.04
CA ARG A 179 -8.50 -1.35 -2.44
C ARG A 179 -7.00 -1.51 -2.58
N PHE A 180 -6.56 -2.16 -3.65
CA PHE A 180 -5.15 -2.43 -3.89
C PHE A 180 -4.87 -2.69 -5.37
N TYR A 181 -3.61 -2.55 -5.71
CA TYR A 181 -3.07 -2.89 -7.03
C TYR A 181 -2.34 -4.22 -6.97
N LEU A 182 -2.48 -5.03 -8.04
CA LEU A 182 -1.57 -6.13 -8.36
C LEU A 182 -0.40 -5.55 -9.17
N GLY A 183 0.71 -5.27 -8.51
CA GLY A 183 1.85 -4.54 -9.06
C GLY A 183 1.86 -3.07 -8.65
N LEU A 184 2.94 -2.40 -9.02
CA LEU A 184 3.06 -0.96 -8.80
C LEU A 184 2.05 -0.21 -9.69
N PRO A 185 1.32 0.80 -9.19
CA PRO A 185 0.44 1.62 -10.03
C PRO A 185 1.17 2.20 -11.23
N GLU A 186 0.49 2.35 -12.36
CA GLU A 186 1.01 3.12 -13.49
C GLU A 186 0.94 4.61 -13.15
N GLY A 187 2.08 5.16 -12.77
CA GLY A 187 2.21 6.58 -12.48
C GLY A 187 2.54 7.42 -13.71
N GLU A 188 2.52 8.73 -13.53
CA GLU A 188 2.85 9.69 -14.56
C GLU A 188 4.33 10.10 -14.49
N LYS A 189 4.82 10.69 -15.59
CA LYS A 189 6.14 11.33 -15.57
C LYS A 189 6.04 12.65 -14.82
N ARG A 190 6.81 12.78 -13.75
CA ARG A 190 6.79 13.92 -12.83
C ARG A 190 8.21 14.46 -12.57
N GLU A 191 8.28 15.69 -12.10
CA GLU A 191 9.50 16.31 -11.64
C GLU A 191 9.60 16.25 -10.11
N LEU A 192 10.80 16.04 -9.59
CA LEU A 192 11.06 16.00 -8.14
C LEU A 192 10.91 17.35 -7.45
N GLY A 193 11.01 18.46 -8.24
CA GLY A 193 11.07 19.81 -7.69
C GLY A 193 12.33 20.03 -6.85
N GLU A 194 12.21 20.83 -5.78
CA GLU A 194 13.31 21.10 -4.85
C GLU A 194 13.66 19.87 -4.00
N ILE A 195 14.89 19.41 -4.10
CA ILE A 195 15.43 18.31 -3.27
C ILE A 195 16.06 18.91 -2.01
N LEU A 196 15.55 18.52 -0.85
CA LEU A 196 16.07 18.97 0.46
C LEU A 196 17.26 18.13 0.92
N SER A 197 17.22 16.84 0.66
CA SER A 197 18.35 15.91 0.83
C SER A 197 18.17 14.69 -0.05
N CYS A 198 19.26 14.02 -0.34
CA CYS A 198 19.28 12.77 -1.11
C CYS A 198 20.38 11.87 -0.58
N ASP A 199 20.01 10.62 -0.25
CA ASP A 199 20.93 9.57 0.13
C ASP A 199 20.89 8.49 -0.95
N MET A 200 22.07 8.06 -1.43
CA MET A 200 22.22 6.96 -2.39
C MET A 200 22.59 5.69 -1.64
N CYS A 201 21.93 4.59 -1.94
CA CYS A 201 22.25 3.28 -1.38
C CYS A 201 22.12 2.17 -2.43
N PHE A 202 22.85 1.08 -2.22
CA PHE A 202 22.60 -0.19 -2.90
C PHE A 202 21.81 -1.10 -1.97
N ASP A 203 20.65 -1.58 -2.44
CA ASP A 203 19.81 -2.48 -1.66
C ASP A 203 20.27 -3.95 -1.88
N GLY A 204 20.82 -4.55 -0.83
CA GLY A 204 21.30 -5.94 -0.84
C GLY A 204 20.20 -6.98 -1.10
N ARG A 205 18.92 -6.61 -1.09
CA ARG A 205 17.80 -7.45 -1.52
C ARG A 205 18.00 -7.98 -2.96
N TYR A 206 18.78 -7.28 -3.77
CA TYR A 206 19.19 -7.77 -5.09
C TYR A 206 19.63 -9.23 -5.07
N TYR A 207 20.47 -9.61 -4.10
CA TYR A 207 21.00 -10.99 -4.03
C TYR A 207 19.93 -12.05 -3.76
N ALA A 208 18.89 -11.70 -3.01
CA ALA A 208 17.78 -12.60 -2.75
C ALA A 208 16.83 -12.75 -3.96
N VAL A 209 16.66 -11.67 -4.72
CA VAL A 209 15.74 -11.63 -5.87
C VAL A 209 16.43 -12.17 -7.13
N SER A 210 17.69 -11.81 -7.41
CA SER A 210 18.43 -12.19 -8.61
C SER A 210 18.68 -13.70 -8.76
N GLY A 211 18.64 -14.44 -7.67
CA GLY A 211 18.69 -15.90 -7.68
C GLY A 211 17.39 -16.58 -8.16
N LYS A 212 16.30 -15.84 -8.26
CA LYS A 212 14.95 -16.35 -8.59
C LYS A 212 14.31 -15.61 -9.76
N CYS A 213 14.69 -14.38 -10.02
CA CYS A 213 14.12 -13.50 -11.04
C CYS A 213 15.23 -12.88 -11.88
N LEU A 214 14.93 -12.62 -13.16
CA LEU A 214 15.81 -11.85 -14.02
C LEU A 214 15.65 -10.35 -13.72
N VAL A 215 16.54 -9.79 -12.91
CA VAL A 215 16.51 -8.40 -12.47
C VAL A 215 17.86 -7.72 -12.76
N ASP A 216 17.81 -6.43 -13.05
CA ASP A 216 19.02 -5.63 -13.26
C ASP A 216 19.58 -5.17 -11.89
N ARG A 217 20.89 -5.35 -11.71
CA ARG A 217 21.57 -4.91 -10.49
C ARG A 217 21.50 -3.39 -10.31
N GLU A 218 21.53 -2.64 -11.40
CA GLU A 218 21.46 -1.18 -11.36
C GLU A 218 20.11 -0.68 -10.84
N ASP A 219 19.04 -1.46 -11.00
CA ASP A 219 17.72 -1.12 -10.49
C ASP A 219 17.66 -1.12 -8.95
N PHE A 220 18.65 -1.75 -8.29
CA PHE A 220 18.79 -1.78 -6.84
C PHE A 220 19.75 -0.69 -6.29
N ILE A 221 20.26 0.18 -7.16
CA ILE A 221 20.85 1.44 -6.76
C ILE A 221 19.71 2.44 -6.54
N CYS A 222 19.43 2.72 -5.28
CA CYS A 222 18.28 3.50 -4.86
C CYS A 222 18.71 4.89 -4.38
N TYR A 223 17.80 5.85 -4.51
CA TYR A 223 17.97 7.20 -3.99
C TYR A 223 16.81 7.49 -3.04
N ASP A 224 17.11 7.75 -1.77
CA ASP A 224 16.14 8.23 -0.79
C ASP A 224 16.12 9.75 -0.83
N VAL A 225 15.13 10.31 -1.52
CA VAL A 225 15.01 11.75 -1.79
C VAL A 225 13.99 12.38 -0.88
N VAL A 226 14.37 13.45 -0.21
CA VAL A 226 13.49 14.29 0.61
C VAL A 226 13.10 15.53 -0.16
N THR A 227 11.81 15.79 -0.30
CA THR A 227 11.27 16.93 -1.07
C THR A 227 9.93 17.42 -0.49
N ARG A 228 9.48 18.60 -0.96
CA ARG A 228 8.13 19.12 -0.72
C ARG A 228 7.14 18.75 -1.81
N THR A 229 7.61 18.17 -2.90
CA THR A 229 6.80 17.81 -4.06
C THR A 229 6.01 16.54 -3.78
N SER A 230 4.68 16.58 -3.99
CA SER A 230 3.82 15.40 -3.84
C SER A 230 3.89 14.52 -5.08
N LEU A 231 4.35 13.28 -4.90
CA LEU A 231 4.37 12.22 -5.90
C LEU A 231 3.58 11.02 -5.37
N SER A 232 3.18 10.15 -6.29
CA SER A 232 2.52 8.88 -5.99
C SER A 232 3.45 7.70 -6.23
N LEU A 233 3.16 6.55 -5.62
CA LEU A 233 3.84 5.29 -5.96
C LEU A 233 3.64 5.01 -7.45
N GLY A 234 4.72 4.58 -8.13
CA GLY A 234 4.73 4.31 -9.55
C GLY A 234 5.00 5.53 -10.44
N ASP A 235 4.99 6.76 -9.91
CA ASP A 235 5.40 7.92 -10.68
C ASP A 235 6.83 7.77 -11.17
N LYS A 236 7.06 8.23 -12.41
CA LYS A 236 8.36 8.20 -13.08
C LYS A 236 9.05 9.54 -12.94
N VAL A 237 10.29 9.50 -12.49
CA VAL A 237 11.11 10.71 -12.35
C VAL A 237 12.47 10.50 -13.03
N THR A 238 13.00 11.57 -13.61
CA THR A 238 14.37 11.55 -14.13
C THR A 238 15.32 12.11 -13.09
N TYR A 239 16.25 11.27 -12.61
CA TYR A 239 17.26 11.67 -11.63
C TYR A 239 18.62 11.09 -12.01
N GLU A 240 19.70 11.89 -11.95
CA GLU A 240 21.07 11.51 -12.35
C GLU A 240 21.12 10.88 -13.76
N GLY A 241 20.30 11.41 -14.71
CA GLY A 241 20.24 10.90 -16.09
C GLY A 241 19.51 9.56 -16.25
N ARG A 242 18.93 9.01 -15.20
CA ARG A 242 18.18 7.75 -15.21
C ARG A 242 16.68 8.02 -15.00
N GLU A 243 15.84 7.24 -15.68
CA GLU A 243 14.41 7.18 -15.36
C GLU A 243 14.21 6.18 -14.23
N LEU A 244 13.66 6.65 -13.11
CA LEU A 244 13.44 5.89 -11.90
C LEU A 244 11.97 5.94 -11.51
N LEU A 245 11.50 4.96 -10.74
CA LEU A 245 10.16 4.86 -10.22
C LEU A 245 10.13 5.23 -8.74
N VAL A 246 9.07 5.89 -8.32
CA VAL A 246 8.76 6.05 -6.89
C VAL A 246 8.31 4.69 -6.35
N SER A 247 9.19 4.00 -5.65
CA SER A 247 8.96 2.64 -5.14
C SER A 247 8.52 2.58 -3.69
N ARG A 248 8.80 3.62 -2.88
CA ARG A 248 8.32 3.78 -1.49
C ARG A 248 8.02 5.24 -1.24
N LYS A 249 7.08 5.49 -0.35
CA LYS A 249 6.72 6.85 0.06
C LYS A 249 6.55 6.94 1.57
N LYS A 250 7.12 7.97 2.15
CA LYS A 250 6.93 8.36 3.53
C LYS A 250 6.53 9.82 3.56
N THR A 251 5.50 10.13 4.32
CA THR A 251 4.99 11.50 4.45
C THR A 251 5.01 11.90 5.91
N LYS A 252 5.44 13.11 6.24
CA LYS A 252 5.45 13.61 7.62
C LYS A 252 5.19 15.11 7.69
N LEU A 253 4.68 15.55 8.83
CA LEU A 253 4.57 16.96 9.17
C LEU A 253 5.88 17.44 9.81
N VAL A 254 6.46 18.50 9.27
CA VAL A 254 7.68 19.10 9.80
C VAL A 254 7.53 20.62 9.84
N ARG A 255 7.50 21.22 11.03
CA ARG A 255 7.38 22.66 11.21
C ARG A 255 6.24 23.33 10.43
N GLY A 256 5.10 22.63 10.33
CA GLY A 256 3.92 23.12 9.64
C GLY A 256 3.89 22.89 8.11
N GLU A 257 4.88 22.22 7.55
CA GLU A 257 4.93 21.79 6.15
C GLU A 257 4.87 20.27 6.02
N VAL A 258 4.25 19.77 4.96
CA VAL A 258 4.27 18.35 4.62
C VAL A 258 5.54 18.04 3.83
N ILE A 259 6.33 17.12 4.36
CA ILE A 259 7.58 16.67 3.75
C ILE A 259 7.43 15.21 3.31
N PHE A 260 7.87 14.93 2.10
CA PHE A 260 7.86 13.62 1.51
C PHE A 260 9.29 13.06 1.44
N THR A 261 9.41 11.77 1.71
CA THR A 261 10.64 11.01 1.44
C THR A 261 10.26 9.88 0.49
N TYR A 262 10.90 9.84 -0.66
CA TYR A 262 10.67 8.83 -1.68
C TYR A 262 11.91 7.95 -1.84
N ARG A 263 11.70 6.65 -1.98
CA ARG A 263 12.71 5.78 -2.56
C ARG A 263 12.50 5.73 -4.06
N LEU A 264 13.49 6.21 -4.80
CA LEU A 264 13.57 6.11 -6.24
C LEU A 264 14.45 4.93 -6.60
N ALA A 265 13.97 4.06 -7.48
CA ALA A 265 14.68 2.85 -7.91
C ALA A 265 14.31 2.47 -9.34
N GLY A 266 15.05 1.56 -9.94
CA GLY A 266 14.77 1.06 -11.27
C GLY A 266 13.54 0.16 -11.32
N SER A 267 13.11 -0.22 -12.51
CA SER A 267 11.83 -0.89 -12.75
C SER A 267 11.72 -2.26 -12.10
N SER A 268 12.81 -3.03 -12.04
CA SER A 268 12.80 -4.36 -11.45
C SER A 268 12.94 -4.36 -9.91
N TYR A 269 13.17 -3.19 -9.31
CA TYR A 269 13.33 -3.09 -7.84
C TYR A 269 12.14 -3.61 -7.05
N THR A 270 10.91 -3.44 -7.54
CA THR A 270 9.69 -3.87 -6.84
C THR A 270 9.32 -5.32 -7.13
N TRP A 271 10.06 -6.02 -7.97
CA TRP A 271 9.82 -7.44 -8.23
C TRP A 271 9.92 -8.26 -6.95
N VAL A 272 8.99 -9.21 -6.80
CA VAL A 272 8.97 -10.18 -5.70
C VAL A 272 9.22 -11.58 -6.24
N PRO A 273 10.05 -12.38 -5.57
CA PRO A 273 10.25 -13.77 -5.95
C PRO A 273 8.98 -14.58 -5.68
N TRP A 274 8.78 -15.65 -6.45
CA TRP A 274 7.70 -16.61 -6.21
C TRP A 274 7.68 -17.07 -4.74
N GLU A 275 6.51 -17.00 -4.13
CA GLU A 275 6.24 -17.45 -2.77
C GLU A 275 5.34 -18.69 -2.81
N ASP A 276 5.72 -19.71 -2.05
CA ASP A 276 4.91 -20.91 -1.80
C ASP A 276 4.23 -20.81 -0.44
N ASN A 277 3.12 -21.52 -0.27
CA ASN A 277 2.55 -21.72 1.05
C ASN A 277 3.16 -22.98 1.68
N PRO A 278 4.00 -22.85 2.71
CA PRO A 278 4.68 -23.98 3.35
C PRO A 278 3.71 -24.91 4.07
N ASP A 279 2.52 -24.43 4.46
CA ASP A 279 1.56 -25.18 5.28
C ASP A 279 0.97 -26.37 4.55
N TYR A 280 0.95 -26.40 3.21
CA TYR A 280 0.47 -27.55 2.44
C TYR A 280 1.55 -28.23 1.59
N THR A 281 2.80 -27.80 1.64
CA THR A 281 3.90 -28.42 0.90
C THR A 281 4.05 -29.88 1.33
N GLY A 282 3.90 -30.82 0.39
CA GLY A 282 3.94 -32.27 0.65
C GLY A 282 2.65 -32.86 1.22
N MET A 283 1.58 -32.08 1.38
CA MET A 283 0.26 -32.59 1.78
C MET A 283 -0.48 -33.22 0.60
N SER A 284 -1.35 -34.20 0.90
CA SER A 284 -2.33 -34.74 -0.05
C SER A 284 -3.72 -34.26 0.34
N PHE A 285 -4.48 -33.83 -0.63
CA PHE A 285 -5.87 -33.40 -0.45
C PHE A 285 -6.82 -34.48 -1.00
N VAL A 286 -7.89 -34.75 -0.27
CA VAL A 286 -8.98 -35.61 -0.71
C VAL A 286 -10.14 -34.73 -1.16
N GLY A 287 -10.65 -34.96 -2.36
CA GLY A 287 -11.79 -34.24 -2.92
C GLY A 287 -12.84 -35.20 -3.45
N SER A 288 -14.07 -34.70 -3.60
CA SER A 288 -15.15 -35.42 -4.29
C SER A 288 -15.45 -34.74 -5.62
N ILE A 289 -15.62 -35.55 -6.67
CA ILE A 289 -16.05 -35.06 -7.97
C ILE A 289 -17.51 -34.62 -7.84
N VAL A 290 -17.79 -33.33 -8.01
CA VAL A 290 -19.16 -32.78 -7.94
C VAL A 290 -19.79 -32.59 -9.33
N GLY A 291 -18.99 -32.69 -10.39
CA GLY A 291 -19.42 -32.59 -11.77
C GLY A 291 -18.26 -32.62 -12.76
N THR A 292 -18.51 -32.96 -13.98
CA THR A 292 -17.51 -32.95 -15.05
C THR A 292 -18.04 -32.13 -16.25
N GLN A 293 -17.16 -31.34 -16.87
CA GLN A 293 -17.48 -30.61 -18.09
C GLN A 293 -16.29 -30.71 -19.05
N GLY A 294 -16.42 -31.60 -20.05
CA GLY A 294 -15.33 -31.96 -20.94
C GLY A 294 -14.19 -32.64 -20.18
N GLU A 295 -12.98 -32.09 -20.25
CA GLU A 295 -11.81 -32.57 -19.53
C GLU A 295 -11.66 -32.01 -18.09
N GLN A 296 -12.61 -31.18 -17.63
CA GLN A 296 -12.60 -30.60 -16.29
C GLN A 296 -13.39 -31.48 -15.33
N VAL A 297 -12.81 -31.68 -14.12
CA VAL A 297 -13.41 -32.45 -13.01
C VAL A 297 -13.68 -31.52 -11.84
#